data_cd74135f91ffb50d76ca59e84e32b00e
#
_entry.id   cd74135f91ffb50d76ca59e84e32b00e
#
_cell.length_a   1.000
_cell.length_b   1.000
_cell.length_c   1.000
_cell.angle_alpha   90.00
_cell.angle_beta   90.00
_cell.angle_gamma   90.00
#
_symmetry.space_group_name_H-M   'P 1'
#
loop_
_entity.id
_entity.type
_entity.pdbx_description
1 polymer ?
#
loop_
_entity_poly.entity_id
_entity_poly.type
_entity_poly.pdbx_seq_one_letter_code
_entity_poly.pdbx_strand_id
1 'polypeptide(L)'
;YIKLMITNYTIYIQNKICPTYDMNVISDSYNIRILKYEKGQSIKDHIDVAGSIRASCTLNLNEDYEGGEFRFFNGQEKISFKTGDALIFPAEPIWIHGTEPITKGVRYSINCFLHA
;
A
#
# COMPACT_ATOMS: atom_id res chain seq x y z
N TYR A 1 8.45 12.05 -5.11
CA TYR A 1 7.36 11.16 -5.53
C TYR A 1 6.44 10.80 -4.37
N ILE A 2 6.96 10.30 -3.25
CA ILE A 2 6.16 9.93 -2.07
C ILE A 2 5.39 11.13 -1.51
N LYS A 3 6.02 12.31 -1.41
CA LYS A 3 5.32 13.54 -0.99
C LYS A 3 4.14 13.87 -1.89
N LEU A 4 4.31 13.72 -3.21
CA LEU A 4 3.22 13.95 -4.16
C LEU A 4 2.07 12.94 -3.97
N MET A 5 2.39 11.69 -3.69
CA MET A 5 1.38 10.66 -3.39
C MET A 5 0.59 11.01 -2.12
N ILE A 6 1.27 11.42 -1.05
CA ILE A 6 0.62 11.86 0.20
C ILE A 6 -0.32 13.04 -0.09
N THR A 7 0.17 14.05 -0.82
CA THR A 7 -0.63 15.24 -1.19
C THR A 7 -1.88 14.82 -1.98
N ASN A 8 -1.72 14.00 -3.01
CA ASN A 8 -2.84 13.54 -3.83
C ASN A 8 -3.86 12.72 -3.01
N TYR A 9 -3.39 11.87 -2.12
CA TYR A 9 -4.25 11.09 -1.24
C TYR A 9 -5.06 11.98 -0.30
N THR A 10 -4.43 12.94 0.37
CA THR A 10 -5.10 13.86 1.29
C THR A 10 -6.11 14.76 0.57
N ILE A 11 -5.75 15.29 -0.60
CA ILE A 11 -6.65 16.08 -1.46
C ILE A 11 -7.86 15.25 -1.89
N TYR A 12 -7.65 13.99 -2.28
CA TYR A 12 -8.75 13.11 -2.67
C TYR A 12 -9.70 12.85 -1.50
N ILE A 13 -9.18 12.52 -0.33
CA ILE A 13 -9.99 12.32 0.88
C ILE A 13 -10.82 13.57 1.18
N GLN A 14 -10.20 14.75 1.18
CA GLN A 14 -10.87 16.00 1.48
C GLN A 14 -11.95 16.34 0.44
N ASN A 15 -11.66 16.21 -0.83
CA ASN A 15 -12.58 16.65 -1.89
C ASN A 15 -13.69 15.65 -2.21
N LYS A 16 -13.46 14.35 -2.00
CA LYS A 16 -14.35 13.30 -2.48
C LYS A 16 -15.01 12.48 -1.39
N ILE A 17 -14.39 12.40 -0.21
CA ILE A 17 -14.85 11.50 0.84
C ILE A 17 -15.30 12.29 2.08
N CYS A 18 -14.47 13.18 2.58
CA CYS A 18 -14.74 13.93 3.81
C CYS A 18 -14.29 15.39 3.70
N PRO A 19 -15.19 16.33 3.36
CA PRO A 19 -14.85 17.76 3.23
C PRO A 19 -14.31 18.40 4.51
N THR A 20 -14.58 17.80 5.67
CA THR A 20 -14.11 18.27 6.97
C THR A 20 -12.79 17.66 7.39
N TYR A 21 -12.18 16.83 6.52
CA TYR A 21 -10.90 16.18 6.79
C TYR A 21 -9.79 17.21 7.00
N ASP A 22 -9.08 17.09 8.12
CA ASP A 22 -7.90 17.92 8.37
C ASP A 22 -6.69 17.33 7.64
N MET A 23 -6.19 18.06 6.67
CA MET A 23 -5.02 17.63 5.87
C MET A 23 -3.73 17.46 6.69
N ASN A 24 -3.67 18.01 7.88
CA ASN A 24 -2.52 17.85 8.77
C ASN A 24 -2.51 16.49 9.50
N VAL A 25 -3.55 15.69 9.35
CA VAL A 25 -3.62 14.35 9.98
C VAL A 25 -2.53 13.42 9.44
N ILE A 26 -2.13 13.59 8.18
CA ILE A 26 -0.98 12.87 7.62
C ILE A 26 0.13 13.88 7.35
N SER A 27 1.18 13.84 8.15
CA SER A 27 2.27 14.81 8.09
C SER A 27 3.52 14.29 7.40
N ASP A 28 3.78 12.97 7.44
CA ASP A 28 5.03 12.42 6.95
C ASP A 28 4.91 10.96 6.50
N SER A 29 5.95 10.49 5.82
CA SER A 29 6.16 9.08 5.48
C SER A 29 7.21 8.47 6.40
N TYR A 30 7.04 7.20 6.70
CA TYR A 30 7.87 6.50 7.65
C TYR A 30 8.22 5.11 7.13
N ASN A 31 9.43 4.65 7.46
CA ASN A 31 9.89 3.30 7.17
C ASN A 31 9.84 2.95 5.66
N ILE A 32 10.40 3.82 4.83
CA ILE A 32 10.48 3.60 3.38
C ILE A 32 11.44 2.44 3.10
N ARG A 33 10.93 1.40 2.44
CA ARG A 33 11.69 0.19 2.13
C ARG A 33 11.49 -0.21 0.69
N ILE A 34 12.56 -0.72 0.07
CA ILE A 34 12.47 -1.46 -1.18
C ILE A 34 12.37 -2.94 -0.83
N LEU A 35 11.34 -3.60 -1.33
CA LEU A 35 11.07 -5.01 -1.10
C LEU A 35 11.25 -5.78 -2.41
N LYS A 36 11.84 -6.97 -2.29
CA LYS A 36 12.02 -7.93 -3.37
C LYS A 36 11.26 -9.21 -3.04
N TYR A 37 10.45 -9.68 -3.96
CA TYR A 37 9.70 -10.93 -3.83
C TYR A 37 10.11 -11.88 -4.92
N GLU A 38 10.72 -12.99 -4.55
CA GLU A 38 11.12 -14.08 -5.44
C GLU A 38 10.02 -15.14 -5.50
N LYS A 39 10.16 -16.09 -6.44
CA LYS A 39 9.21 -17.19 -6.62
C LYS A 39 8.89 -17.88 -5.29
N GLY A 40 7.62 -18.04 -4.99
CA GLY A 40 7.08 -18.66 -3.77
C GLY A 40 6.95 -17.71 -2.59
N GLN A 41 7.51 -16.50 -2.66
CA GLN A 41 7.40 -15.52 -1.58
C GLN A 41 6.08 -14.76 -1.64
N SER A 42 5.55 -14.49 -0.47
CA SER A 42 4.30 -13.74 -0.26
C SER A 42 4.32 -13.07 1.11
N ILE A 43 3.38 -12.16 1.33
CA ILE A 43 3.08 -11.63 2.66
C ILE A 43 1.78 -12.26 3.14
N LYS A 44 1.81 -12.83 4.35
CA LYS A 44 0.62 -13.37 5.00
C LYS A 44 -0.34 -12.24 5.37
N ASP A 45 -1.62 -12.57 5.45
CA ASP A 45 -2.65 -11.62 5.88
C ASP A 45 -2.33 -11.05 7.26
N HIS A 46 -2.37 -9.74 7.36
CA HIS A 46 -2.07 -8.97 8.57
C HIS A 46 -2.76 -7.60 8.52
N ILE A 47 -2.65 -6.87 9.61
CA ILE A 47 -3.09 -5.47 9.73
C ILE A 47 -1.89 -4.60 10.07
N ASP A 48 -1.93 -3.33 9.67
CA ASP A 48 -0.83 -2.38 9.87
C ASP A 48 -1.07 -1.39 11.01
N VAL A 49 -2.04 -1.67 11.87
CA VAL A 49 -2.38 -0.78 12.98
C VAL A 49 -1.24 -0.73 13.98
N ALA A 50 -0.56 0.41 14.06
CA ALA A 50 0.50 0.65 15.05
C ALA A 50 0.73 2.14 15.27
N GLY A 51 0.77 2.57 16.53
CA GLY A 51 1.18 3.92 16.93
C GLY A 51 0.47 5.04 16.15
N SER A 52 1.24 5.89 15.50
CA SER A 52 0.75 7.03 14.71
C SER A 52 0.50 6.72 13.23
N ILE A 53 0.62 5.47 12.79
CA ILE A 53 0.35 5.07 11.41
C ILE A 53 -1.13 5.32 11.09
N ARG A 54 -1.37 6.02 9.99
CA ARG A 54 -2.72 6.35 9.48
C ARG A 54 -3.05 5.63 8.18
N ALA A 55 -2.04 5.38 7.36
CA ALA A 55 -2.22 4.67 6.10
C ALA A 55 -0.95 3.91 5.72
N SER A 56 -1.12 2.89 4.92
CA SER A 56 -0.03 2.13 4.30
C SER A 56 0.03 2.43 2.82
N CYS A 57 1.23 2.39 2.26
CA CYS A 57 1.46 2.67 0.85
C CYS A 57 2.39 1.62 0.24
N THR A 58 2.05 1.15 -0.95
CA THR A 58 2.92 0.35 -1.80
C THR A 58 2.98 0.95 -3.21
N LEU A 59 4.19 1.03 -3.77
CA LEU A 59 4.46 1.46 -5.14
C LEU A 59 5.10 0.30 -5.89
N ASN A 60 4.49 -0.14 -6.98
CA ASN A 60 5.00 -1.24 -7.78
C ASN A 60 6.06 -0.76 -8.77
N LEU A 61 7.23 -1.40 -8.79
CA LEU A 61 8.37 -0.95 -9.59
C LEU A 61 8.54 -1.68 -10.92
N ASN A 62 7.94 -2.87 -11.07
CA ASN A 62 8.01 -3.66 -12.30
C ASN A 62 6.74 -4.48 -12.52
N GLU A 63 6.58 -5.06 -13.71
CA GLU A 63 5.42 -5.90 -14.05
C GLU A 63 5.81 -7.18 -14.81
N ASP A 64 7.08 -7.47 -14.93
CA ASP A 64 7.63 -8.66 -15.59
C ASP A 64 7.67 -9.88 -14.65
N TYR A 65 6.55 -10.12 -13.95
CA TYR A 65 6.34 -11.25 -13.04
C TYR A 65 4.90 -11.75 -13.14
N GLU A 66 4.65 -12.92 -12.60
CA GLU A 66 3.30 -13.51 -12.47
C GLU A 66 3.01 -13.85 -11.00
N GLY A 67 1.75 -13.74 -10.60
CA GLY A 67 1.33 -13.82 -9.21
C GLY A 67 1.52 -12.50 -8.48
N GLY A 68 1.63 -12.54 -7.16
CA GLY A 68 1.94 -11.37 -6.35
C GLY A 68 0.83 -10.35 -6.23
N GLU A 69 -0.41 -10.70 -6.58
CA GLU A 69 -1.56 -9.80 -6.41
C GLU A 69 -1.69 -9.38 -4.95
N PHE A 70 -2.00 -8.12 -4.74
CA PHE A 70 -2.35 -7.60 -3.42
C PHE A 70 -3.77 -8.00 -3.09
N ARG A 71 -4.00 -8.55 -1.91
CA ARG A 71 -5.34 -9.01 -1.50
C ARG A 71 -5.80 -8.33 -0.23
N PHE A 72 -7.09 -8.02 -0.18
CA PHE A 72 -7.79 -7.51 1.00
C PHE A 72 -8.89 -8.47 1.45
N PHE A 73 -9.28 -8.35 2.72
CA PHE A 73 -10.46 -9.00 3.28
C PHE A 73 -10.44 -10.51 3.07
N ASN A 74 -9.33 -11.15 3.46
CA ASN A 74 -9.12 -12.61 3.30
C ASN A 74 -9.25 -13.08 1.83
N GLY A 75 -8.80 -12.25 0.89
CA GLY A 75 -8.79 -12.57 -0.53
C GLY A 75 -10.10 -12.30 -1.28
N GLN A 76 -11.05 -11.62 -0.65
CA GLN A 76 -12.28 -11.21 -1.33
C GLN A 76 -12.03 -10.16 -2.42
N GLU A 77 -11.01 -9.31 -2.22
CA GLU A 77 -10.56 -8.33 -3.20
C GLU A 77 -9.10 -8.57 -3.56
N LYS A 78 -8.79 -8.61 -4.84
CA LYS A 78 -7.43 -8.78 -5.36
C LYS A 78 -7.10 -7.68 -6.36
N ILE A 79 -5.89 -7.14 -6.27
CA ILE A 79 -5.41 -6.04 -7.09
C ILE A 79 -4.11 -6.46 -7.76
N SER A 80 -4.07 -6.41 -9.08
CA SER A 80 -2.85 -6.55 -9.88
C SER A 80 -2.26 -5.17 -10.16
N PHE A 81 -0.94 -5.07 -10.20
CA PHE A 81 -0.23 -3.82 -10.42
C PHE A 81 0.48 -3.80 -11.76
N LYS A 82 0.53 -2.62 -12.35
CA LYS A 82 1.48 -2.25 -13.39
C LYS A 82 2.66 -1.48 -12.80
N THR A 83 3.72 -1.34 -13.55
CA THR A 83 4.86 -0.49 -13.18
C THR A 83 4.39 0.94 -12.92
N GLY A 84 4.74 1.48 -11.76
CA GLY A 84 4.36 2.83 -11.35
C GLY A 84 3.01 2.95 -10.65
N ASP A 85 2.22 1.88 -10.58
CA ASP A 85 0.99 1.89 -9.79
C ASP A 85 1.30 1.98 -8.31
N ALA A 86 0.54 2.82 -7.61
CA ALA A 86 0.61 2.96 -6.17
C ALA A 86 -0.75 2.67 -5.54
N LEU A 87 -0.71 1.99 -4.41
CA LEU A 87 -1.87 1.70 -3.58
C LEU A 87 -1.67 2.33 -2.21
N ILE A 88 -2.64 3.13 -1.77
CA ILE A 88 -2.69 3.70 -0.44
C ILE A 88 -4.00 3.28 0.19
N PHE A 89 -3.95 2.77 1.42
CA PHE A 89 -5.13 2.31 2.15
C PHE A 89 -5.01 2.62 3.64
N PRO A 90 -6.15 2.75 4.36
CA PRO A 90 -6.15 3.04 5.78
C PRO A 90 -5.47 1.93 6.59
N ALA A 91 -4.69 2.31 7.60
CA ALA A 91 -4.10 1.38 8.56
C ALA A 91 -5.07 1.07 9.71
N GLU A 92 -6.25 0.55 9.37
CA GLU A 92 -7.32 0.25 10.31
C GLU A 92 -7.57 -1.27 10.39
N PRO A 93 -8.13 -1.79 11.51
CA PRO A 93 -8.25 -3.23 11.73
C PRO A 93 -9.01 -4.00 10.66
N ILE A 94 -9.98 -3.37 10.00
CA ILE A 94 -10.76 -4.04 8.94
C ILE A 94 -9.98 -4.21 7.64
N TRP A 95 -8.85 -3.51 7.47
CA TRP A 95 -8.04 -3.57 6.25
C TRP A 95 -6.99 -4.68 6.33
N ILE A 96 -7.47 -5.90 6.59
CA ILE A 96 -6.65 -7.11 6.55
C ILE A 96 -6.16 -7.30 5.11
N HIS A 97 -4.86 -7.45 4.95
CA HIS A 97 -4.25 -7.57 3.62
C HIS A 97 -3.01 -8.45 3.62
N GLY A 98 -2.65 -8.89 2.43
CA GLY A 98 -1.46 -9.69 2.15
C GLY A 98 -1.19 -9.69 0.66
N THR A 99 -0.26 -10.54 0.23
CA THR A 99 0.03 -10.75 -1.20
C THR A 99 -0.02 -12.22 -1.55
N GLU A 100 -0.47 -12.52 -2.76
CA GLU A 100 -0.35 -13.86 -3.33
C GLU A 100 1.13 -14.19 -3.61
N PRO A 101 1.49 -15.47 -3.62
CA PRO A 101 2.86 -15.87 -3.98
C PRO A 101 3.23 -15.46 -5.40
N ILE A 102 4.49 -15.09 -5.60
CA ILE A 102 5.05 -14.95 -6.95
C ILE A 102 5.16 -16.34 -7.55
N THR A 103 4.62 -16.53 -8.75
CA THR A 103 4.67 -17.80 -9.47
C THR A 103 5.75 -17.82 -10.53
N LYS A 104 6.12 -16.66 -11.08
CA LYS A 104 7.17 -16.49 -12.08
C LYS A 104 7.79 -15.10 -11.99
N GLY A 105 9.10 -15.01 -12.19
CA GLY A 105 9.82 -13.74 -12.16
C GLY A 105 10.07 -13.24 -10.74
N VAL A 106 10.36 -11.95 -10.64
CA VAL A 106 10.67 -11.24 -9.39
C VAL A 106 9.90 -9.94 -9.35
N ARG A 107 9.23 -9.66 -8.24
CA ARG A 107 8.54 -8.40 -8.01
C ARG A 107 9.37 -7.49 -7.12
N TYR A 108 9.45 -6.21 -7.49
CA TYR A 108 10.01 -5.14 -6.67
C TYR A 108 8.94 -4.12 -6.32
N SER A 109 8.91 -3.68 -5.08
CA SER A 109 8.03 -2.59 -4.63
C SER A 109 8.72 -1.67 -3.64
N ILE A 110 8.24 -0.44 -3.53
CA ILE A 110 8.55 0.46 -2.41
C ILE A 110 7.35 0.47 -1.49
N ASN A 111 7.58 0.19 -0.22
CA ASN A 111 6.56 0.26 0.82
C ASN A 111 6.92 1.35 1.82
N CYS A 112 5.93 2.05 2.31
CA CYS A 112 6.08 3.00 3.41
C CYS A 112 4.78 3.12 4.21
N PHE A 113 4.91 3.65 5.42
CA PHE A 113 3.78 4.02 6.25
C PHE A 113 3.62 5.54 6.27
N LEU A 114 2.36 5.98 6.28
CA LEU A 114 2.00 7.38 6.42
C LEU A 114 1.48 7.60 7.84
N HIS A 115 1.96 8.63 8.50
CA HIS A 115 1.58 8.88 9.89
C HIS A 115 1.38 10.36 10.20
N ALA A 116 0.67 10.58 11.29
CA ALA A 116 0.45 11.91 11.82
C ALA A 116 1.71 12.52 12.44
#